data_fe02124a7c11c89c269fd4d81e5dbc26
#
_entry.id   fe02124a7c11c89c269fd4d81e5dbc26
#
_cell.length_a   1.000
_cell.length_b   1.000
_cell.length_c   1.000
_cell.angle_alpha   90.00
_cell.angle_beta   90.00
_cell.angle_gamma   90.00
#
_symmetry.space_group_name_H-M   'P 1'
#
loop_
_entity.id
_entity.type
_entity.pdbx_description
1 polymer ?
#
loop_
_entity_poly.entity_id
_entity_poly.type
_entity_poly.pdbx_seq_one_letter_code
_entity_poly.pdbx_strand_id
1 'polypeptide(L)'
;LVKKINAAGCNCILIGVETGDPESMKKIKKAISLDKVRAAAEIFKKCGMPLNTYFMVGFPWETIDQINNTLSFMKEIAPTDASYAVVTPQPGTELYDMVKKEGLLESEDRIDWSTFHHQSMDMFKTHKFTSEEKKKIIQLAEQTFDEQKHKKLREKIRNNPGEMLKRVIERGYYRNPIALAKMGKQILFPKKPELKIMINKPVQELITEKEALPVIETPDKH
;
A
#
# COMPACT_ATOMS: atom_id res chain seq x y z
N LEU A 1 -3.06 -0.83 -28.85
CA LEU A 1 -1.97 -1.49 -28.15
C LEU A 1 -2.50 -2.53 -27.14
N VAL A 2 -3.30 -2.15 -26.11
CA VAL A 2 -3.73 -3.04 -25.02
C VAL A 2 -4.43 -4.31 -25.54
N LYS A 3 -5.35 -4.19 -26.51
CA LYS A 3 -6.00 -5.36 -27.13
C LYS A 3 -4.99 -6.31 -27.81
N LYS A 4 -3.94 -5.79 -28.45
CA LYS A 4 -2.91 -6.61 -29.09
C LYS A 4 -2.05 -7.35 -28.05
N ILE A 5 -1.71 -6.67 -26.95
CA ILE A 5 -0.96 -7.26 -25.83
C ILE A 5 -1.78 -8.39 -25.19
N ASN A 6 -3.08 -8.18 -24.99
CA ASN A 6 -3.99 -9.19 -24.44
C ASN A 6 -4.11 -10.41 -25.40
N ALA A 7 -4.29 -10.17 -26.69
CA ALA A 7 -4.34 -11.24 -27.70
C ALA A 7 -3.02 -12.04 -27.79
N ALA A 8 -1.88 -11.43 -27.42
CA ALA A 8 -0.59 -12.10 -27.34
C ALA A 8 -0.37 -12.90 -26.03
N GLY A 9 -1.42 -13.01 -25.18
CA GLY A 9 -1.38 -13.80 -23.94
C GLY A 9 -1.02 -13.04 -22.67
N CYS A 10 -0.80 -11.73 -22.74
CA CYS A 10 -0.61 -10.92 -21.54
C CYS A 10 -1.92 -10.82 -20.74
N ASN A 11 -1.91 -11.28 -19.50
CA ASN A 11 -3.08 -11.36 -18.64
C ASN A 11 -3.13 -10.30 -17.54
N CYS A 12 -2.06 -9.49 -17.38
CA CYS A 12 -1.97 -8.44 -16.39
C CYS A 12 -0.88 -7.43 -16.77
N ILE A 13 -1.10 -6.17 -16.49
CA ILE A 13 -0.10 -5.09 -16.61
C ILE A 13 0.27 -4.61 -15.21
N LEU A 14 1.58 -4.42 -14.98
CA LEU A 14 2.12 -3.89 -13.74
C LEU A 14 2.72 -2.50 -14.02
N ILE A 15 2.34 -1.50 -13.20
CA ILE A 15 2.85 -0.14 -13.33
C ILE A 15 3.36 0.35 -11.97
N GLY A 16 4.61 0.82 -11.94
CA GLY A 16 5.12 1.62 -10.82
C GLY A 16 4.56 3.04 -10.90
N VAL A 17 3.61 3.37 -10.06
CA VAL A 17 3.08 4.73 -9.93
C VAL A 17 3.94 5.54 -8.97
N GLU A 18 4.44 4.92 -7.95
CA GLU A 18 5.28 5.36 -6.84
C GLU A 18 4.54 6.30 -5.87
N THR A 19 3.96 7.39 -6.34
CA THR A 19 3.23 8.34 -5.49
C THR A 19 2.02 8.91 -6.23
N GLY A 20 0.99 9.27 -5.48
CA GLY A 20 -0.18 10.03 -5.98
C GLY A 20 -0.09 11.52 -5.70
N ASP A 21 1.02 11.98 -5.13
CA ASP A 21 1.25 13.39 -4.85
C ASP A 21 2.05 14.07 -5.96
N PRO A 22 1.56 15.20 -6.52
CA PRO A 22 2.23 15.87 -7.64
C PRO A 22 3.61 16.42 -7.31
N GLU A 23 3.85 16.85 -6.07
CA GLU A 23 5.14 17.41 -5.67
C GLU A 23 6.15 16.29 -5.43
N SER A 24 5.74 15.22 -4.76
CA SER A 24 6.56 14.02 -4.59
C SER A 24 6.91 13.40 -5.95
N MET A 25 5.95 13.38 -6.91
CA MET A 25 6.20 12.91 -8.28
C MET A 25 7.33 13.70 -8.97
N LYS A 26 7.39 15.01 -8.79
CA LYS A 26 8.48 15.86 -9.30
C LYS A 26 9.81 15.54 -8.62
N LYS A 27 9.81 15.40 -7.30
CA LYS A 27 11.02 15.14 -6.50
C LYS A 27 11.66 13.80 -6.85
N ILE A 28 10.87 12.75 -7.07
CA ILE A 28 11.39 11.44 -7.50
C ILE A 28 11.81 11.40 -8.98
N LYS A 29 11.69 12.53 -9.68
CA LYS A 29 12.06 12.67 -11.11
C LYS A 29 11.39 11.63 -12.02
N LYS A 30 10.18 11.19 -11.67
CA LYS A 30 9.45 10.24 -12.51
C LYS A 30 8.90 10.95 -13.74
N ALA A 31 9.29 10.50 -14.93
CA ALA A 31 8.88 11.08 -16.22
C ALA A 31 7.43 10.76 -16.62
N ILE A 32 6.54 10.53 -15.65
CA ILE A 32 5.12 10.25 -15.86
C ILE A 32 4.29 11.23 -15.04
N SER A 33 3.14 11.66 -15.56
CA SER A 33 2.19 12.48 -14.81
C SER A 33 1.04 11.64 -14.27
N LEU A 34 0.41 12.10 -13.19
CA LEU A 34 -0.77 11.46 -12.62
C LEU A 34 -1.92 11.36 -13.65
N ASP A 35 -2.07 12.37 -14.53
CA ASP A 35 -3.10 12.35 -15.59
C ASP A 35 -2.84 11.23 -16.60
N LYS A 36 -1.59 10.96 -16.95
CA LYS A 36 -1.24 9.83 -17.81
C LYS A 36 -1.54 8.50 -17.14
N VAL A 37 -1.33 8.40 -15.83
CA VAL A 37 -1.68 7.21 -15.05
C VAL A 37 -3.20 7.02 -15.01
N ARG A 38 -4.00 8.08 -14.79
CA ARG A 38 -5.46 8.05 -14.86
C ARG A 38 -5.95 7.56 -16.23
N ALA A 39 -5.44 8.18 -17.29
CA ALA A 39 -5.80 7.80 -18.66
C ALA A 39 -5.45 6.32 -18.96
N ALA A 40 -4.28 5.86 -18.53
CA ALA A 40 -3.88 4.47 -18.69
C ALA A 40 -4.81 3.52 -17.91
N ALA A 41 -5.14 3.83 -16.65
CA ALA A 41 -6.05 3.02 -15.84
C ALA A 41 -7.43 2.88 -16.47
N GLU A 42 -7.98 3.96 -17.02
CA GLU A 42 -9.25 3.94 -17.76
C GLU A 42 -9.18 3.08 -19.04
N ILE A 43 -8.08 3.17 -19.78
CA ILE A 43 -7.87 2.34 -20.98
C ILE A 43 -7.83 0.85 -20.60
N PHE A 44 -7.07 0.47 -19.57
CA PHE A 44 -6.98 -0.91 -19.11
C PHE A 44 -8.31 -1.43 -18.64
N LYS A 45 -9.06 -0.63 -17.89
CA LYS A 45 -10.41 -0.95 -17.42
C LYS A 45 -11.38 -1.18 -18.59
N LYS A 46 -11.40 -0.28 -19.59
CA LYS A 46 -12.23 -0.41 -20.80
C LYS A 46 -11.87 -1.63 -21.64
N CYS A 47 -10.61 -2.03 -21.63
CA CYS A 47 -10.15 -3.22 -22.36
C CYS A 47 -10.28 -4.53 -21.57
N GLY A 48 -10.77 -4.50 -20.33
CA GLY A 48 -10.82 -5.67 -19.45
C GLY A 48 -9.44 -6.22 -19.04
N MET A 49 -8.37 -5.43 -19.23
CA MET A 49 -7.00 -5.81 -18.86
C MET A 49 -6.75 -5.51 -17.38
N PRO A 50 -6.42 -6.53 -16.56
CA PRO A 50 -6.05 -6.31 -15.18
C PRO A 50 -4.85 -5.38 -15.05
N LEU A 51 -4.95 -4.39 -14.16
CA LEU A 51 -3.90 -3.44 -13.85
C LEU A 51 -3.49 -3.62 -12.39
N ASN A 52 -2.23 -3.91 -12.15
CA ASN A 52 -1.61 -3.90 -10.83
C ASN A 52 -0.72 -2.66 -10.71
N THR A 53 -0.75 -2.01 -9.56
CA THR A 53 0.02 -0.80 -9.32
C THR A 53 0.89 -0.92 -8.10
N TYR A 54 2.08 -0.32 -8.19
CA TYR A 54 3.01 -0.22 -7.08
C TYR A 54 3.12 1.23 -6.64
N PHE A 55 3.12 1.42 -5.33
CA PHE A 55 3.29 2.71 -4.67
C PHE A 55 4.46 2.66 -3.70
N MET A 56 4.99 3.81 -3.38
CA MET A 56 6.00 3.98 -2.34
C MET A 56 5.50 4.98 -1.31
N VAL A 57 5.82 4.77 -0.05
CA VAL A 57 5.48 5.65 1.06
C VAL A 57 6.68 5.84 1.97
N GLY A 58 6.74 7.00 2.64
CA GLY A 58 7.78 7.29 3.62
C GLY A 58 9.03 7.93 3.01
N PHE A 59 8.90 8.72 1.95
CA PHE A 59 9.99 9.58 1.49
C PHE A 59 10.42 10.56 2.60
N PRO A 60 11.71 10.93 2.70
CA PRO A 60 12.22 11.78 3.78
C PRO A 60 11.50 13.14 3.90
N TRP A 61 11.09 13.70 2.76
CA TRP A 61 10.36 14.98 2.67
C TRP A 61 8.84 14.86 2.78
N GLU A 62 8.31 13.64 2.74
CA GLU A 62 6.88 13.39 2.60
C GLU A 62 6.12 13.86 3.85
N THR A 63 5.01 14.51 3.63
CA THR A 63 4.06 14.90 4.67
C THR A 63 2.88 13.93 4.72
N ILE A 64 2.12 13.98 5.79
CA ILE A 64 0.90 13.20 5.95
C ILE A 64 -0.10 13.50 4.82
N ASP A 65 -0.23 14.75 4.41
CA ASP A 65 -1.13 15.15 3.33
C ASP A 65 -0.69 14.55 1.99
N GLN A 66 0.61 14.50 1.72
CA GLN A 66 1.16 13.88 0.51
C GLN A 66 0.94 12.36 0.49
N ILE A 67 1.03 11.70 1.65
CA ILE A 67 0.67 10.28 1.78
C ILE A 67 -0.83 10.09 1.54
N ASN A 68 -1.68 10.93 2.13
CA ASN A 68 -3.12 10.90 1.90
C ASN A 68 -3.48 11.14 0.41
N ASN A 69 -2.75 12.02 -0.28
CA ASN A 69 -2.89 12.20 -1.72
C ASN A 69 -2.59 10.89 -2.47
N THR A 70 -1.54 10.18 -2.07
CA THR A 70 -1.17 8.89 -2.67
C THR A 70 -2.24 7.82 -2.43
N LEU A 71 -2.77 7.71 -1.21
CA LEU A 71 -3.83 6.76 -0.89
C LEU A 71 -5.15 7.10 -1.62
N SER A 72 -5.47 8.39 -1.72
CA SER A 72 -6.65 8.87 -2.44
C SER A 72 -6.54 8.60 -3.93
N PHE A 73 -5.38 8.85 -4.51
CA PHE A 73 -5.10 8.57 -5.92
C PHE A 73 -5.20 7.07 -6.23
N MET A 74 -4.67 6.20 -5.38
CA MET A 74 -4.83 4.76 -5.52
C MET A 74 -6.31 4.35 -5.56
N LYS A 75 -7.12 4.94 -4.67
CA LYS A 75 -8.58 4.68 -4.65
C LYS A 75 -9.27 5.20 -5.91
N GLU A 76 -8.86 6.35 -6.40
CA GLU A 76 -9.38 6.99 -7.61
C GLU A 76 -9.17 6.11 -8.85
N ILE A 77 -7.92 5.73 -9.12
CA ILE A 77 -7.60 4.89 -10.30
C ILE A 77 -8.11 3.46 -10.18
N ALA A 78 -8.46 3.03 -8.97
CA ALA A 78 -9.08 1.77 -8.65
C ALA A 78 -8.44 0.57 -9.40
N PRO A 79 -7.14 0.28 -9.27
CA PRO A 79 -6.45 -0.80 -9.96
C PRO A 79 -7.05 -2.17 -9.59
N THR A 80 -6.74 -3.21 -10.35
CA THR A 80 -7.18 -4.58 -10.04
C THR A 80 -6.54 -5.06 -8.74
N ASP A 81 -5.26 -4.76 -8.55
CA ASP A 81 -4.51 -4.97 -7.32
C ASP A 81 -3.55 -3.79 -7.11
N ALA A 82 -3.24 -3.49 -5.88
CA ALA A 82 -2.30 -2.46 -5.51
C ALA A 82 -1.40 -2.95 -4.39
N SER A 83 -0.12 -2.64 -4.51
CA SER A 83 0.88 -2.92 -3.49
C SER A 83 1.66 -1.65 -3.18
N TYR A 84 2.22 -1.60 -1.99
CA TYR A 84 3.09 -0.50 -1.61
C TYR A 84 4.41 -1.03 -1.05
N ALA A 85 5.44 -0.20 -1.12
CA ALA A 85 6.71 -0.44 -0.47
C ALA A 85 7.09 0.78 0.36
N VAL A 86 7.80 0.53 1.45
CA VAL A 86 8.43 1.61 2.22
C VAL A 86 9.69 2.03 1.50
N VAL A 87 9.86 3.34 1.36
CA VAL A 87 11.07 3.91 0.76
C VAL A 87 12.29 3.49 1.57
N THR A 88 13.27 2.91 0.91
CA THR A 88 14.54 2.49 1.49
C THR A 88 15.67 3.12 0.69
N PRO A 89 16.45 4.06 1.27
CA PRO A 89 17.58 4.68 0.58
C PRO A 89 18.66 3.64 0.31
N GLN A 90 18.94 3.36 -0.96
CA GLN A 90 19.97 2.40 -1.36
C GLN A 90 21.33 3.10 -1.53
N PRO A 91 22.44 2.55 -1.02
CA PRO A 91 23.78 3.11 -1.26
C PRO A 91 24.04 3.33 -2.76
N GLY A 92 24.65 4.47 -3.09
CA GLY A 92 24.91 4.87 -4.46
C GLY A 92 23.72 5.52 -5.20
N THR A 93 22.61 5.80 -4.49
CA THR A 93 21.50 6.56 -5.05
C THR A 93 21.48 8.01 -4.53
N GLU A 94 20.94 8.94 -5.34
CA GLU A 94 20.74 10.34 -4.92
C GLU A 94 19.95 10.44 -3.60
N LEU A 95 19.01 9.55 -3.37
CA LEU A 95 18.22 9.50 -2.15
C LEU A 95 19.09 9.14 -0.94
N TYR A 96 20.00 8.19 -1.09
CA TYR A 96 20.94 7.82 -0.04
C TYR A 96 21.85 8.99 0.33
N ASP A 97 22.44 9.63 -0.68
CA ASP A 97 23.33 10.77 -0.50
C ASP A 97 22.60 11.94 0.19
N MET A 98 21.33 12.16 -0.17
CA MET A 98 20.51 13.19 0.43
C MET A 98 20.25 12.90 1.93
N VAL A 99 19.78 11.69 2.28
CA VAL A 99 19.48 11.36 3.69
C VAL A 99 20.75 11.36 4.55
N LYS A 100 21.91 10.96 3.98
CA LYS A 100 23.21 11.02 4.63
C LYS A 100 23.61 12.48 4.89
N LYS A 101 23.53 13.34 3.88
CA LYS A 101 23.86 14.77 3.97
C LYS A 101 22.99 15.52 4.97
N GLU A 102 21.72 15.13 5.07
CA GLU A 102 20.74 15.76 5.96
C GLU A 102 20.76 15.14 7.37
N GLY A 103 21.67 14.20 7.65
CA GLY A 103 21.79 13.56 8.97
C GLY A 103 20.59 12.71 9.35
N LEU A 104 19.82 12.26 8.38
CA LEU A 104 18.63 11.44 8.59
C LEU A 104 18.95 9.94 8.62
N LEU A 105 20.11 9.54 8.11
CA LEU A 105 20.55 8.15 8.17
C LEU A 105 20.91 7.78 9.62
N GLU A 106 20.51 6.61 10.06
CA GLU A 106 21.10 6.02 11.27
C GLU A 106 22.62 5.89 11.05
N SER A 107 23.43 5.93 12.13
CA SER A 107 24.87 5.83 11.98
C SER A 107 25.24 4.59 11.17
N GLU A 108 26.10 4.74 10.15
CA GLU A 108 26.48 3.67 9.22
C GLU A 108 26.95 2.40 9.96
N ASP A 109 27.58 2.56 11.12
CA ASP A 109 28.04 1.46 11.98
C ASP A 109 26.89 0.66 12.65
N ARG A 110 25.67 1.18 12.62
CA ARG A 110 24.48 0.56 13.21
C ARG A 110 23.50 0.00 12.16
N ILE A 111 23.80 0.17 10.88
CA ILE A 111 22.94 -0.35 9.83
C ILE A 111 23.17 -1.86 9.76
N ASP A 112 22.18 -2.62 10.19
CA ASP A 112 22.17 -4.05 9.94
C ASP A 112 21.75 -4.31 8.49
N TRP A 113 22.73 -4.47 7.64
CA TRP A 113 22.55 -4.72 6.21
C TRP A 113 21.80 -6.03 5.92
N SER A 114 21.74 -6.97 6.87
CA SER A 114 20.95 -8.21 6.73
C SER A 114 19.45 -7.93 6.77
N THR A 115 19.04 -6.82 7.38
CA THR A 115 17.64 -6.38 7.44
C THR A 115 17.25 -5.44 6.29
N PHE A 116 18.17 -5.19 5.36
CA PHE A 116 18.02 -4.27 4.24
C PHE A 116 17.11 -4.82 3.16
N HIS A 117 15.83 -4.92 3.43
CA HIS A 117 14.81 -5.38 2.48
C HIS A 117 13.63 -4.41 2.44
N HIS A 118 12.77 -4.56 1.44
CA HIS A 118 11.73 -3.62 1.00
C HIS A 118 10.75 -3.08 2.07
N GLN A 119 10.91 -3.42 3.34
CA GLN A 119 10.05 -3.00 4.43
C GLN A 119 10.82 -2.55 5.68
N SER A 120 12.11 -2.26 5.56
CA SER A 120 12.91 -1.77 6.69
C SER A 120 12.52 -0.33 7.03
N MET A 121 11.63 -0.19 8.00
CA MET A 121 11.04 1.08 8.40
C MET A 121 12.00 1.99 9.18
N ASP A 122 13.04 1.43 9.78
CA ASP A 122 13.86 2.11 10.80
C ASP A 122 15.22 2.58 10.28
N MET A 123 15.47 2.48 8.96
CA MET A 123 16.78 2.77 8.38
C MET A 123 17.13 4.26 8.30
N PHE A 124 16.15 5.12 8.31
CA PHE A 124 16.37 6.56 8.28
C PHE A 124 15.21 7.33 8.91
N LYS A 125 15.55 8.48 9.46
CA LYS A 125 14.59 9.43 10.02
C LYS A 125 13.94 10.24 8.90
N THR A 126 12.78 10.77 9.17
CA THR A 126 12.12 11.74 8.27
C THR A 126 12.08 13.10 8.98
N HIS A 127 12.02 14.18 8.22
CA HIS A 127 11.88 15.53 8.79
C HIS A 127 10.50 15.80 9.40
N LYS A 128 9.51 14.98 9.07
CA LYS A 128 8.09 15.30 9.28
C LYS A 128 7.40 14.43 10.31
N PHE A 129 7.96 13.26 10.63
CA PHE A 129 7.36 12.37 11.63
C PHE A 129 8.41 11.51 12.35
N THR A 130 8.07 11.13 13.55
CA THR A 130 8.84 10.18 14.35
C THR A 130 8.77 8.77 13.77
N SER A 131 9.64 7.87 14.24
CA SER A 131 9.60 6.46 13.85
C SER A 131 8.26 5.80 14.18
N GLU A 132 7.63 6.14 15.30
CA GLU A 132 6.32 5.63 15.68
C GLU A 132 5.20 6.13 14.76
N GLU A 133 5.21 7.40 14.40
CA GLU A 133 4.28 7.96 13.42
C GLU A 133 4.47 7.32 12.05
N LYS A 134 5.72 7.10 11.62
CA LYS A 134 6.03 6.39 10.38
C LYS A 134 5.45 4.98 10.38
N LYS A 135 5.58 4.22 11.47
CA LYS A 135 4.97 2.89 11.61
C LYS A 135 3.44 2.94 11.50
N LYS A 136 2.81 3.89 12.18
CA LYS A 136 1.35 4.09 12.12
C LYS A 136 0.87 4.43 10.70
N ILE A 137 1.59 5.30 9.99
CA ILE A 137 1.30 5.69 8.60
C ILE A 137 1.39 4.48 7.66
N ILE A 138 2.40 3.65 7.84
CA ILE A 138 2.59 2.45 7.03
C ILE A 138 1.47 1.44 7.28
N GLN A 139 1.10 1.20 8.56
CA GLN A 139 -0.05 0.36 8.90
C GLN A 139 -1.36 0.89 8.29
N LEU A 140 -1.52 2.21 8.26
CA LEU A 140 -2.65 2.87 7.62
C LEU A 140 -2.68 2.62 6.11
N ALA A 141 -1.54 2.75 5.45
CA ALA A 141 -1.41 2.44 4.03
C ALA A 141 -1.79 0.98 3.76
N GLU A 142 -1.21 0.04 4.51
CA GLU A 142 -1.50 -1.39 4.40
C GLU A 142 -2.99 -1.68 4.52
N GLN A 143 -3.64 -1.18 5.57
CA GLN A 143 -5.07 -1.36 5.77
C GLN A 143 -5.89 -0.80 4.59
N THR A 144 -5.51 0.36 4.08
CA THR A 144 -6.19 0.99 2.95
C THR A 144 -6.08 0.16 1.67
N PHE A 145 -4.91 -0.41 1.40
CA PHE A 145 -4.70 -1.29 0.25
C PHE A 145 -5.49 -2.59 0.40
N ASP A 146 -5.46 -3.20 1.58
CA ASP A 146 -6.22 -4.43 1.87
C ASP A 146 -7.73 -4.23 1.77
N GLU A 147 -8.25 -3.12 2.28
CA GLU A 147 -9.67 -2.77 2.16
C GLU A 147 -10.10 -2.64 0.69
N GLN A 148 -9.30 -1.96 -0.13
CA GLN A 148 -9.57 -1.80 -1.56
C GLN A 148 -9.59 -3.15 -2.28
N LYS A 149 -8.65 -4.02 -1.96
CA LYS A 149 -8.55 -5.38 -2.48
C LYS A 149 -9.77 -6.22 -2.08
N HIS A 150 -10.12 -6.21 -0.80
CA HIS A 150 -11.28 -6.94 -0.29
C HIS A 150 -12.60 -6.39 -0.84
N LYS A 151 -12.74 -5.07 -0.99
CA LYS A 151 -13.91 -4.45 -1.63
C LYS A 151 -14.12 -4.99 -3.03
N LYS A 152 -13.08 -4.97 -3.86
CA LYS A 152 -13.13 -5.49 -5.23
C LYS A 152 -13.43 -6.98 -5.29
N LEU A 153 -12.85 -7.76 -4.37
CA LEU A 153 -13.11 -9.19 -4.31
C LEU A 153 -14.57 -9.48 -3.94
N ARG A 154 -15.15 -8.73 -2.98
CA ARG A 154 -16.58 -8.83 -2.66
C ARG A 154 -17.47 -8.48 -3.86
N GLU A 155 -17.11 -7.43 -4.59
CA GLU A 155 -17.85 -7.05 -5.82
C GLU A 155 -17.79 -8.15 -6.87
N LYS A 156 -16.63 -8.78 -7.09
CA LYS A 156 -16.49 -9.92 -8.01
C LYS A 156 -17.33 -11.12 -7.57
N ILE A 157 -17.31 -11.47 -6.29
CA ILE A 157 -18.10 -12.58 -5.74
C ILE A 157 -19.59 -12.30 -5.95
N ARG A 158 -20.04 -11.08 -5.64
CA ARG A 158 -21.45 -10.69 -5.77
C ARG A 158 -21.93 -10.71 -7.23
N ASN A 159 -21.09 -10.19 -8.14
CA ASN A 159 -21.48 -10.02 -9.54
C ASN A 159 -21.32 -11.30 -10.36
N ASN A 160 -20.44 -12.20 -9.97
CA ASN A 160 -20.21 -13.46 -10.70
C ASN A 160 -19.79 -14.61 -9.76
N PRO A 161 -20.70 -15.11 -8.92
CA PRO A 161 -20.39 -16.16 -7.94
C PRO A 161 -19.97 -17.47 -8.60
N GLY A 162 -20.53 -17.81 -9.78
CA GLY A 162 -20.20 -19.04 -10.51
C GLY A 162 -18.75 -19.06 -11.00
N GLU A 163 -18.24 -17.95 -11.52
CA GLU A 163 -16.85 -17.83 -11.93
C GLU A 163 -15.89 -17.94 -10.74
N MET A 164 -16.27 -17.36 -9.62
CA MET A 164 -15.46 -17.48 -8.39
C MET A 164 -15.40 -18.92 -7.89
N LEU A 165 -16.52 -19.63 -7.90
CA LEU A 165 -16.57 -21.05 -7.53
C LEU A 165 -15.69 -21.89 -8.47
N LYS A 166 -15.79 -21.65 -9.79
CA LYS A 166 -14.95 -22.30 -10.79
C LYS A 166 -13.46 -22.08 -10.49
N ARG A 167 -13.03 -20.86 -10.20
CA ARG A 167 -11.64 -20.56 -9.83
C ARG A 167 -11.19 -21.26 -8.54
N VAL A 168 -12.07 -21.37 -7.55
CA VAL A 168 -11.78 -22.10 -6.29
C VAL A 168 -11.52 -23.57 -6.59
N ILE A 169 -12.32 -24.18 -7.49
CA ILE A 169 -12.18 -25.56 -7.91
C ILE A 169 -10.92 -25.76 -8.75
N GLU A 170 -10.70 -24.95 -9.79
CA GLU A 170 -9.55 -25.05 -10.70
C GLU A 170 -8.20 -24.89 -9.97
N ARG A 171 -8.14 -24.00 -8.97
CA ARG A 171 -6.94 -23.79 -8.15
C ARG A 171 -6.80 -24.75 -6.98
N GLY A 172 -7.74 -25.69 -6.81
CA GLY A 172 -7.70 -26.69 -5.76
C GLY A 172 -7.86 -26.16 -4.34
N TYR A 173 -8.37 -24.93 -4.15
CA TYR A 173 -8.57 -24.35 -2.81
C TYR A 173 -9.53 -25.15 -1.95
N TYR A 174 -10.44 -25.93 -2.56
CA TYR A 174 -11.32 -26.86 -1.83
C TYR A 174 -10.58 -27.96 -1.06
N ARG A 175 -9.31 -28.23 -1.41
CA ARG A 175 -8.48 -29.24 -0.73
C ARG A 175 -8.06 -28.81 0.68
N ASN A 176 -8.19 -27.51 0.98
CA ASN A 176 -7.96 -26.98 2.32
C ASN A 176 -9.19 -26.17 2.79
N PRO A 177 -10.23 -26.85 3.29
CA PRO A 177 -11.48 -26.21 3.66
C PRO A 177 -11.32 -25.20 4.81
N ILE A 178 -10.36 -25.41 5.70
CA ILE A 178 -10.07 -24.48 6.80
C ILE A 178 -9.50 -23.17 6.26
N ALA A 179 -8.53 -23.25 5.35
CA ALA A 179 -7.96 -22.06 4.70
C ALA A 179 -9.02 -21.32 3.88
N LEU A 180 -9.88 -22.06 3.16
CA LEU A 180 -10.98 -21.50 2.38
C LEU A 180 -12.00 -20.79 3.28
N ALA A 181 -12.40 -21.42 4.39
CA ALA A 181 -13.31 -20.82 5.36
C ALA A 181 -12.71 -19.56 6.03
N LYS A 182 -11.43 -19.60 6.39
CA LYS A 182 -10.70 -18.45 6.95
C LYS A 182 -10.64 -17.29 5.96
N MET A 183 -10.33 -17.58 4.70
CA MET A 183 -10.31 -16.59 3.62
C MET A 183 -11.72 -16.03 3.37
N GLY A 184 -12.74 -16.86 3.30
CA GLY A 184 -14.14 -16.45 3.17
C GLY A 184 -14.58 -15.54 4.31
N LYS A 185 -14.23 -15.88 5.56
CA LYS A 185 -14.53 -15.07 6.73
C LYS A 185 -13.85 -13.68 6.66
N GLN A 186 -12.58 -13.62 6.25
CA GLN A 186 -11.86 -12.35 6.09
C GLN A 186 -12.47 -11.47 4.99
N ILE A 187 -12.93 -12.06 3.90
CA ILE A 187 -13.54 -11.35 2.77
C ILE A 187 -14.93 -10.84 3.10
N LEU A 188 -15.78 -11.69 3.70
CA LEU A 188 -17.18 -11.37 3.96
C LEU A 188 -17.36 -10.54 5.23
N PHE A 189 -16.51 -10.78 6.23
CA PHE A 189 -16.54 -10.12 7.53
C PHE A 189 -15.15 -9.56 7.84
N PRO A 190 -14.71 -8.51 7.12
CA PRO A 190 -13.43 -7.88 7.42
C PRO A 190 -13.43 -7.42 8.86
N LYS A 191 -12.35 -7.68 9.59
CA LYS A 191 -12.15 -7.02 10.88
C LYS A 191 -12.26 -5.52 10.60
N LYS A 192 -13.14 -4.84 11.34
CA LYS A 192 -13.16 -3.38 11.30
C LYS A 192 -11.75 -2.93 11.63
N PRO A 193 -11.12 -2.07 10.83
CA PRO A 193 -9.83 -1.52 11.19
C PRO A 193 -9.96 -0.92 12.59
N GLU A 194 -9.07 -1.28 13.49
CA GLU A 194 -9.03 -0.71 14.83
C GLU A 194 -8.77 0.80 14.79
N LEU A 195 -8.16 1.27 13.70
CA LEU A 195 -8.15 2.68 13.32
C LEU A 195 -9.35 2.94 12.38
N LYS A 196 -10.38 3.62 12.89
CA LYS A 196 -11.35 4.31 12.05
C LYS A 196 -10.61 5.38 11.26
N ILE A 197 -10.22 5.05 10.03
CA ILE A 197 -9.70 6.03 9.09
C ILE A 197 -10.89 6.86 8.67
N MET A 198 -11.11 7.95 9.36
CA MET A 198 -11.90 9.05 8.82
C MET A 198 -11.03 9.70 7.76
N ILE A 199 -11.25 9.33 6.50
CA ILE A 199 -10.56 9.87 5.32
C ILE A 199 -10.61 11.42 5.28
N ASN A 200 -11.45 12.03 6.10
CA ASN A 200 -11.63 13.47 6.26
C ASN A 200 -10.96 14.07 7.51
N LYS A 201 -10.27 13.27 8.34
CA LYS A 201 -9.53 13.81 9.48
C LYS A 201 -8.03 13.76 9.21
N PRO A 202 -7.28 14.84 9.53
CA PRO A 202 -5.82 14.82 9.49
C PRO A 202 -5.29 13.66 10.35
N VAL A 203 -4.25 12.96 9.89
CA VAL A 203 -3.64 11.84 10.63
C VAL A 203 -3.20 12.26 12.04
N GLN A 204 -2.93 13.54 12.26
CA GLN A 204 -2.60 14.13 13.56
C GLN A 204 -3.71 13.89 14.60
N GLU A 205 -4.98 13.98 14.21
CA GLU A 205 -6.10 13.69 15.12
C GLU A 205 -6.21 12.19 15.45
N LEU A 206 -5.78 11.31 14.53
CA LEU A 206 -5.79 9.85 14.73
C LEU A 206 -4.69 9.38 15.69
N ILE A 207 -3.59 10.14 15.79
CA ILE A 207 -2.47 9.87 16.70
C ILE A 207 -2.88 10.21 18.13
N THR A 208 -3.56 11.33 18.33
CA THR A 208 -3.99 11.81 19.65
C THR A 208 -5.14 11.01 20.26
N GLU A 209 -6.06 10.45 19.45
CA GLU A 209 -7.16 9.63 19.96
C GLU A 209 -6.72 8.27 20.56
N LYS A 210 -5.53 7.75 20.21
CA LYS A 210 -5.03 6.48 20.77
C LYS A 210 -4.26 6.63 22.08
N GLU A 211 -3.75 7.81 22.37
CA GLU A 211 -3.12 8.07 23.68
C GLU A 211 -4.15 8.14 24.83
N ALA A 212 -5.44 8.19 24.50
CA ALA A 212 -6.56 8.20 25.44
C ALA A 212 -7.14 6.81 25.77
N LEU A 213 -6.58 5.72 25.25
CA LEU A 213 -7.07 4.38 25.61
C LEU A 213 -6.40 3.89 26.89
N PRO A 214 -7.18 3.40 27.88
CA PRO A 214 -6.64 2.95 29.15
C PRO A 214 -5.69 1.75 28.93
N VAL A 215 -4.55 1.79 29.59
CA VAL A 215 -3.60 0.67 29.69
C VAL A 215 -4.35 -0.52 30.32
N ILE A 216 -4.54 -1.59 29.55
CA ILE A 216 -5.06 -2.84 30.11
C ILE A 216 -3.90 -3.46 30.88
N GLU A 217 -3.94 -3.32 32.20
CA GLU A 217 -3.04 -4.05 33.09
C GLU A 217 -3.25 -5.55 32.87
N THR A 218 -2.20 -6.23 32.47
CA THR A 218 -2.19 -7.70 32.46
C THR A 218 -2.19 -8.19 33.90
N PRO A 219 -3.10 -9.09 34.31
CA PRO A 219 -3.07 -9.63 35.66
C PRO A 219 -1.79 -10.46 35.86
N ASP A 220 -1.04 -10.12 36.91
CA ASP A 220 0.10 -10.88 37.39
C ASP A 220 -0.30 -12.33 37.60
N LYS A 221 0.46 -13.23 36.98
CA LYS A 221 0.38 -14.67 37.28
C LYS A 221 1.19 -14.92 38.55
N HIS A 222 0.50 -15.19 39.64
CA HIS A 222 1.02 -15.97 40.75
C HIS A 222 1.02 -17.45 40.43
#